data_b226bce163af0a9eece5fc4ea81b7afe
#
_entry.id   b226bce163af0a9eece5fc4ea81b7afe
#
_cell.length_a   1.000
_cell.length_b   1.000
_cell.length_c   1.000
_cell.angle_alpha   90.00
_cell.angle_beta   90.00
_cell.angle_gamma   90.00
#
_symmetry.space_group_name_H-M   'P 1'
#
loop_
_entity.id
_entity.type
_entity.pdbx_description
1 polymer ?
#
loop_
_entity_poly.entity_id
_entity_poly.type
_entity_poly.pdbx_seq_one_letter_code
_entity_poly.pdbx_strand_id
1 'polypeptide(L)'
;MRLAMKGITMSQFTHFDESGQARMVDIGEKPVTDRSAIAGGRIRMQAETLQLIVGGNVKKGDVLGVARLSAIMAAKRTGELIPLCHPLSLTSVTIDFTPDTDSSEIVILASVHARDRTGVEMEALVAVSTAALTIYDMCKSYDRGMIIHDIRLLEKRGGKSGLYQDASFSTT
;
A
#
# COMPACT_ATOMS: atom_id res chain seq x y z
N MET A 1 -36.83 -9.82 -13.36
CA MET A 1 -36.18 -10.82 -12.50
C MET A 1 -35.24 -10.06 -11.56
N ARG A 2 -35.69 -9.74 -10.34
CA ARG A 2 -34.88 -9.01 -9.33
C ARG A 2 -33.92 -10.02 -8.70
N LEU A 3 -32.61 -9.88 -8.95
CA LEU A 3 -31.61 -10.57 -8.14
C LEU A 3 -31.77 -10.07 -6.69
N ALA A 4 -32.12 -10.98 -5.80
CA ALA A 4 -32.08 -10.72 -4.36
C ALA A 4 -30.60 -10.63 -3.94
N MET A 5 -30.08 -9.43 -3.75
CA MET A 5 -28.85 -9.21 -3.03
C MET A 5 -29.10 -9.65 -1.59
N LYS A 6 -28.47 -10.76 -1.14
CA LYS A 6 -28.42 -11.14 0.27
C LYS A 6 -27.85 -9.96 1.06
N GLY A 7 -28.67 -9.44 1.98
CA GLY A 7 -28.43 -8.16 2.64
C GLY A 7 -27.12 -8.09 3.41
N ILE A 8 -26.24 -7.25 2.93
CA ILE A 8 -25.21 -6.63 3.76
C ILE A 8 -25.97 -5.57 4.57
N THR A 9 -26.14 -5.80 5.86
CA THR A 9 -26.76 -4.81 6.75
C THR A 9 -25.77 -3.66 6.99
N MET A 10 -26.25 -2.42 7.01
CA MET A 10 -25.44 -1.21 7.30
C MET A 10 -24.60 -1.32 8.58
N SER A 11 -25.03 -2.14 9.54
CA SER A 11 -24.30 -2.45 10.78
C SER A 11 -22.93 -3.16 10.59
N GLN A 12 -22.61 -3.62 9.36
CA GLN A 12 -21.31 -4.22 9.05
C GLN A 12 -20.24 -3.18 8.66
N PHE A 13 -20.64 -1.94 8.37
CA PHE A 13 -19.72 -0.86 8.04
C PHE A 13 -19.47 0.01 9.28
N THR A 14 -18.32 -0.18 9.90
CA THR A 14 -17.94 0.53 11.14
C THR A 14 -17.69 2.02 10.97
N HIS A 15 -17.54 2.50 9.73
CA HIS A 15 -17.28 3.89 9.38
C HIS A 15 -18.55 4.71 9.09
N PHE A 16 -19.74 4.17 9.36
CA PHE A 16 -21.00 4.90 9.23
C PHE A 16 -21.78 4.81 10.55
N ASP A 17 -22.44 5.91 10.92
CA ASP A 17 -23.38 5.93 12.04
C ASP A 17 -24.76 5.39 11.62
N GLU A 18 -25.70 5.37 12.57
CA GLU A 18 -27.07 4.90 12.32
C GLU A 18 -27.85 5.77 11.32
N SER A 19 -27.44 7.03 11.13
CA SER A 19 -28.00 7.95 10.14
C SER A 19 -27.32 7.85 8.76
N GLY A 20 -26.29 6.98 8.62
CA GLY A 20 -25.53 6.80 7.38
C GLY A 20 -24.46 7.86 7.14
N GLN A 21 -24.10 8.65 8.15
CA GLN A 21 -23.01 9.63 8.03
C GLN A 21 -21.66 8.97 8.33
N ALA A 22 -20.64 9.39 7.56
CA ALA A 22 -19.29 8.90 7.75
C ALA A 22 -18.70 9.35 9.10
N ARG A 23 -18.11 8.43 9.84
CA ARG A 23 -17.43 8.71 11.10
C ARG A 23 -16.15 7.90 11.23
N MET A 24 -15.15 8.46 11.89
CA MET A 24 -13.97 7.73 12.30
C MET A 24 -14.33 6.77 13.44
N VAL A 25 -13.85 5.53 13.36
CA VAL A 25 -14.12 4.49 14.41
C VAL A 25 -13.45 4.89 15.72
N ASP A 26 -14.18 4.85 16.82
CA ASP A 26 -13.58 5.02 18.13
C ASP A 26 -12.73 3.80 18.50
N ILE A 27 -11.46 4.03 18.82
CA ILE A 27 -10.49 3.03 19.22
C ILE A 27 -10.02 3.21 20.69
N GLY A 28 -10.62 4.16 21.42
CA GLY A 28 -10.21 4.53 22.78
C GLY A 28 -10.13 3.36 23.76
N GLU A 29 -11.10 2.45 23.70
CA GLU A 29 -11.17 1.27 24.57
C GLU A 29 -10.39 0.04 24.06
N LYS A 30 -9.78 0.13 22.84
CA LYS A 30 -9.02 -1.01 22.33
C LYS A 30 -7.64 -1.09 22.98
N PRO A 31 -7.14 -2.29 23.29
CA PRO A 31 -5.79 -2.45 23.83
C PRO A 31 -4.74 -2.07 22.77
N VAL A 32 -3.66 -1.48 23.25
CA VAL A 32 -2.44 -1.28 22.44
C VAL A 32 -1.76 -2.62 22.23
N THR A 33 -1.56 -3.03 20.99
CA THR A 33 -0.90 -4.28 20.60
C THR A 33 0.08 -4.04 19.46
N ASP A 34 0.99 -4.99 19.24
CA ASP A 34 1.85 -4.95 18.07
C ASP A 34 1.03 -5.17 16.80
N ARG A 35 1.31 -4.34 15.80
CA ARG A 35 0.64 -4.32 14.51
C ARG A 35 1.67 -4.41 13.40
N SER A 36 1.43 -5.28 12.44
CA SER A 36 2.22 -5.32 11.22
C SER A 36 1.33 -5.52 10.01
N ALA A 37 1.74 -4.96 8.89
CA ALA A 37 1.13 -5.21 7.60
C ALA A 37 2.20 -5.25 6.50
N ILE A 38 1.97 -6.10 5.52
CA ILE A 38 2.74 -6.17 4.28
C ILE A 38 1.77 -5.94 3.13
N ALA A 39 2.06 -4.96 2.29
CA ALA A 39 1.37 -4.75 1.03
C ALA A 39 2.33 -4.97 -0.14
N GLY A 40 1.79 -5.37 -1.28
CA GLY A 40 2.51 -5.53 -2.53
C GLY A 40 1.83 -4.79 -3.67
N GLY A 41 2.57 -4.56 -4.74
CA GLY A 41 2.08 -3.99 -5.98
C GLY A 41 3.12 -4.12 -7.07
N ARG A 42 2.73 -3.77 -8.29
CA ARG A 42 3.59 -3.88 -9.48
C ARG A 42 3.49 -2.64 -10.34
N ILE A 43 4.58 -2.32 -11.01
CA ILE A 43 4.58 -1.38 -12.11
C ILE A 43 5.24 -2.01 -13.32
N ARG A 44 4.46 -2.19 -14.40
CA ARG A 44 4.93 -2.73 -15.69
C ARG A 44 5.33 -1.58 -16.61
N MET A 45 6.38 -1.80 -17.39
CA MET A 45 6.97 -0.82 -18.26
C MET A 45 7.58 -1.46 -19.51
N GLN A 46 8.10 -0.65 -20.43
CA GLN A 46 8.92 -1.15 -21.53
C GLN A 46 10.24 -1.72 -21.00
N ALA A 47 10.77 -2.78 -21.65
CA ALA A 47 12.00 -3.43 -21.23
C ALA A 47 13.18 -2.45 -21.16
N GLU A 48 13.26 -1.52 -22.12
CA GLU A 48 14.28 -0.49 -22.15
C GLU A 48 14.20 0.47 -20.96
N THR A 49 12.98 0.80 -20.51
CA THR A 49 12.77 1.63 -19.32
C THR A 49 13.24 0.92 -18.06
N LEU A 50 12.92 -0.37 -17.93
CA LEU A 50 13.41 -1.19 -16.81
C LEU A 50 14.94 -1.25 -16.79
N GLN A 51 15.58 -1.47 -17.93
CA GLN A 51 17.04 -1.48 -18.04
C GLN A 51 17.67 -0.15 -17.62
N LEU A 52 17.07 0.99 -17.99
CA LEU A 52 17.55 2.31 -17.54
C LEU A 52 17.47 2.47 -16.03
N ILE A 53 16.40 1.97 -15.38
CA ILE A 53 16.24 2.04 -13.93
C ILE A 53 17.28 1.15 -13.24
N VAL A 54 17.38 -0.13 -13.65
CA VAL A 54 18.31 -1.11 -13.05
C VAL A 54 19.77 -0.67 -13.28
N GLY A 55 20.08 -0.13 -14.43
CA GLY A 55 21.42 0.37 -14.76
C GLY A 55 21.78 1.73 -14.14
N GLY A 56 20.86 2.39 -13.44
CA GLY A 56 21.10 3.70 -12.85
C GLY A 56 21.26 4.84 -13.87
N ASN A 57 20.78 4.66 -15.09
CA ASN A 57 21.01 5.56 -16.22
C ASN A 57 19.84 6.53 -16.50
N VAL A 58 18.88 6.64 -15.56
CA VAL A 58 17.79 7.60 -15.68
C VAL A 58 18.30 9.01 -15.41
N LYS A 59 18.01 9.96 -16.30
CA LYS A 59 18.48 11.37 -16.19
C LYS A 59 18.08 12.06 -14.88
N LYS A 60 16.96 11.66 -14.28
CA LYS A 60 16.46 12.20 -13.00
C LYS A 60 17.16 11.60 -11.76
N GLY A 61 18.13 10.69 -11.95
CA GLY A 61 18.90 10.08 -10.86
C GLY A 61 18.34 8.75 -10.36
N ASP A 62 18.59 8.41 -9.09
CA ASP A 62 18.22 7.14 -8.46
C ASP A 62 16.70 7.03 -8.28
N VAL A 63 16.04 6.38 -9.22
CA VAL A 63 14.58 6.20 -9.25
C VAL A 63 14.09 5.43 -8.02
N LEU A 64 14.75 4.31 -7.70
CA LEU A 64 14.28 3.43 -6.62
C LEU A 64 14.58 4.04 -5.24
N GLY A 65 15.68 4.76 -5.09
CA GLY A 65 15.98 5.50 -3.86
C GLY A 65 14.97 6.61 -3.58
N VAL A 66 14.60 7.39 -4.60
CA VAL A 66 13.56 8.43 -4.49
C VAL A 66 12.20 7.82 -4.20
N ALA A 67 11.83 6.72 -4.88
CA ALA A 67 10.57 6.01 -4.65
C ALA A 67 10.49 5.44 -3.24
N ARG A 68 11.59 4.88 -2.71
CA ARG A 68 11.65 4.39 -1.32
C ARG A 68 11.40 5.51 -0.33
N LEU A 69 12.08 6.65 -0.48
CA LEU A 69 11.91 7.78 0.42
C LEU A 69 10.47 8.32 0.37
N SER A 70 9.90 8.47 -0.82
CA SER A 70 8.52 8.92 -1.01
C SER A 70 7.51 7.97 -0.35
N ALA A 71 7.70 6.66 -0.48
CA ALA A 71 6.85 5.64 0.13
C ALA A 71 6.88 5.72 1.67
N ILE A 72 8.07 5.86 2.26
CA ILE A 72 8.24 6.02 3.72
C ILE A 72 7.54 7.30 4.20
N MET A 73 7.70 8.40 3.47
CA MET A 73 7.03 9.66 3.81
C MET A 73 5.52 9.56 3.70
N ALA A 74 5.00 8.87 2.68
CA ALA A 74 3.57 8.69 2.47
C ALA A 74 2.95 7.79 3.56
N ALA A 75 3.60 6.69 3.95
CA ALA A 75 3.17 5.87 5.09
C ALA A 75 2.98 6.71 6.36
N LYS A 76 3.92 7.61 6.67
CA LYS A 76 3.84 8.51 7.83
C LYS A 76 2.71 9.55 7.75
N ARG A 77 2.15 9.78 6.58
CA ARG A 77 1.10 10.78 6.32
C ARG A 77 -0.23 10.14 5.91
N THR A 78 -0.39 8.84 6.10
CA THR A 78 -1.62 8.13 5.71
C THR A 78 -2.88 8.74 6.30
N GLY A 79 -2.86 9.13 7.58
CA GLY A 79 -3.99 9.79 8.22
C GLY A 79 -4.35 11.17 7.64
N GLU A 80 -3.42 11.84 6.93
CA GLU A 80 -3.67 13.09 6.20
C GLU A 80 -4.27 12.83 4.81
N LEU A 81 -3.99 11.66 4.22
CA LEU A 81 -4.41 11.27 2.87
C LEU A 81 -5.75 10.54 2.86
N ILE A 82 -6.00 9.70 3.85
CA ILE A 82 -7.19 8.84 3.94
C ILE A 82 -8.09 9.37 5.08
N PRO A 83 -9.24 9.96 4.78
CA PRO A 83 -10.01 10.80 5.71
C PRO A 83 -10.39 10.16 7.04
N LEU A 84 -10.65 8.83 7.06
CA LEU A 84 -11.10 8.14 8.27
C LEU A 84 -10.01 7.26 8.91
N CYS A 85 -8.77 7.38 8.46
CA CYS A 85 -7.63 6.73 9.10
C CYS A 85 -7.17 7.51 10.32
N HIS A 86 -6.81 6.78 11.38
CA HIS A 86 -6.19 7.36 12.56
C HIS A 86 -4.73 7.73 12.27
N PRO A 87 -4.22 8.85 12.78
CA PRO A 87 -2.78 9.13 12.73
C PRO A 87 -2.06 8.15 13.65
N LEU A 88 -1.07 7.42 13.12
CA LEU A 88 -0.34 6.39 13.84
C LEU A 88 1.14 6.72 13.99
N SER A 89 1.71 6.32 15.14
CA SER A 89 3.14 6.38 15.38
C SER A 89 3.82 5.11 14.88
N LEU A 90 4.31 5.14 13.62
CA LEU A 90 4.97 3.99 13.01
C LEU A 90 6.35 3.76 13.66
N THR A 91 6.65 2.49 13.98
CA THR A 91 7.93 2.08 14.54
C THR A 91 8.93 1.65 13.46
N SER A 92 8.43 1.12 12.33
CA SER A 92 9.27 0.73 11.19
C SER A 92 8.48 0.81 9.89
N VAL A 93 9.16 1.21 8.81
CA VAL A 93 8.69 1.13 7.41
C VAL A 93 9.85 0.66 6.56
N THR A 94 9.67 -0.46 5.87
CA THR A 94 10.65 -1.02 4.93
C THR A 94 10.01 -1.12 3.55
N ILE A 95 10.74 -0.70 2.52
CA ILE A 95 10.29 -0.76 1.13
C ILE A 95 11.32 -1.54 0.32
N ASP A 96 10.89 -2.60 -0.34
CA ASP A 96 11.72 -3.42 -1.19
C ASP A 96 11.25 -3.36 -2.64
N PHE A 97 12.21 -3.38 -3.56
CA PHE A 97 11.98 -3.40 -5.00
C PHE A 97 12.68 -4.60 -5.61
N THR A 98 11.95 -5.39 -6.38
CA THR A 98 12.49 -6.53 -7.13
C THR A 98 12.19 -6.33 -8.61
N PRO A 99 13.18 -6.00 -9.44
CA PRO A 99 13.01 -5.98 -10.89
C PRO A 99 12.77 -7.39 -11.41
N ASP A 100 11.74 -7.55 -12.24
CA ASP A 100 11.45 -8.75 -13.00
C ASP A 100 11.66 -8.45 -14.49
N THR A 101 12.74 -8.98 -15.06
CA THR A 101 13.11 -8.74 -16.46
C THR A 101 12.23 -9.52 -17.43
N ASP A 102 11.65 -10.63 -17.02
CA ASP A 102 10.84 -11.48 -17.90
C ASP A 102 9.48 -10.84 -18.18
N SER A 103 8.88 -10.25 -17.17
CA SER A 103 7.61 -9.52 -17.30
C SER A 103 7.78 -8.01 -17.57
N SER A 104 9.01 -7.49 -17.50
CA SER A 104 9.33 -6.05 -17.57
C SER A 104 8.60 -5.25 -16.49
N GLU A 105 8.66 -5.73 -15.26
CA GLU A 105 7.99 -5.15 -14.09
C GLU A 105 8.97 -4.86 -12.95
N ILE A 106 8.55 -3.97 -12.06
CA ILE A 106 9.14 -3.86 -10.72
C ILE A 106 8.07 -4.28 -9.72
N VAL A 107 8.37 -5.32 -8.95
CA VAL A 107 7.59 -5.73 -7.79
C VAL A 107 7.97 -4.81 -6.62
N ILE A 108 6.97 -4.30 -5.93
CA ILE A 108 7.11 -3.38 -4.80
C ILE A 108 6.50 -4.05 -3.59
N LEU A 109 7.26 -4.13 -2.49
CA LEU A 109 6.77 -4.59 -1.20
C LEU A 109 6.96 -3.49 -0.16
N ALA A 110 5.95 -3.28 0.67
CA ALA A 110 6.02 -2.41 1.83
C ALA A 110 5.65 -3.17 3.10
N SER A 111 6.57 -3.19 4.08
CA SER A 111 6.34 -3.74 5.42
C SER A 111 6.27 -2.59 6.42
N VAL A 112 5.17 -2.52 7.17
CA VAL A 112 4.93 -1.45 8.15
C VAL A 112 4.64 -2.06 9.51
N HIS A 113 5.21 -1.45 10.55
CA HIS A 113 5.00 -1.85 11.95
C HIS A 113 4.62 -0.65 12.81
N ALA A 114 3.75 -0.90 13.77
CA ALA A 114 3.39 0.04 14.83
C ALA A 114 3.02 -0.74 16.10
N ARG A 115 3.01 -0.03 17.24
CA ARG A 115 2.40 -0.51 18.46
C ARG A 115 1.25 0.42 18.81
N ASP A 116 0.03 0.00 18.42
CA ASP A 116 -1.14 0.88 18.48
C ASP A 116 -2.45 0.08 18.63
N ARG A 117 -3.57 0.80 18.69
CA ARG A 117 -4.95 0.30 18.88
C ARG A 117 -5.64 -0.12 17.59
N THR A 118 -5.05 0.25 16.44
CA THR A 118 -5.56 -0.10 15.10
C THR A 118 -4.45 -0.67 14.23
N GLY A 119 -4.80 -1.24 13.07
CA GLY A 119 -3.85 -1.83 12.14
C GLY A 119 -3.16 -0.80 11.26
N VAL A 120 -2.12 -1.22 10.55
CA VAL A 120 -1.26 -0.41 9.67
C VAL A 120 -1.40 -0.81 8.19
N GLU A 121 -2.54 -1.42 7.84
CA GLU A 121 -2.82 -1.90 6.49
C GLU A 121 -2.82 -0.75 5.48
N MET A 122 -3.42 0.39 5.85
CA MET A 122 -3.50 1.55 4.97
C MET A 122 -2.15 2.21 4.77
N GLU A 123 -1.31 2.26 5.81
CA GLU A 123 0.05 2.76 5.73
C GLU A 123 0.88 1.95 4.72
N ALA A 124 0.75 0.62 4.74
CA ALA A 124 1.44 -0.26 3.80
C ALA A 124 0.92 -0.07 2.35
N LEU A 125 -0.40 0.01 2.15
CA LEU A 125 -1.01 0.22 0.83
C LEU A 125 -0.67 1.59 0.25
N VAL A 126 -0.70 2.65 1.06
CA VAL A 126 -0.32 4.02 0.66
C VAL A 126 1.16 4.08 0.29
N ALA A 127 2.03 3.37 1.03
CA ALA A 127 3.44 3.29 0.71
C ALA A 127 3.70 2.67 -0.67
N VAL A 128 3.11 1.50 -0.96
CA VAL A 128 3.24 0.82 -2.27
C VAL A 128 2.72 1.69 -3.39
N SER A 129 1.53 2.30 -3.21
CA SER A 129 0.92 3.17 -4.21
C SER A 129 1.80 4.36 -4.54
N THR A 130 2.36 5.02 -3.51
CA THR A 130 3.22 6.19 -3.68
C THR A 130 4.57 5.83 -4.29
N ALA A 131 5.15 4.66 -3.95
CA ALA A 131 6.34 4.14 -4.61
C ALA A 131 6.12 3.99 -6.12
N ALA A 132 5.04 3.33 -6.52
CA ALA A 132 4.71 3.11 -7.93
C ALA A 132 4.46 4.42 -8.68
N LEU A 133 3.72 5.37 -8.09
CA LEU A 133 3.50 6.71 -8.66
C LEU A 133 4.81 7.50 -8.80
N THR A 134 5.75 7.34 -7.87
CA THR A 134 7.06 8.01 -7.93
C THR A 134 7.92 7.44 -9.05
N ILE A 135 7.95 6.11 -9.23
CA ILE A 135 8.62 5.46 -10.37
C ILE A 135 8.02 6.00 -11.67
N TYR A 136 6.68 6.04 -11.77
CA TYR A 136 5.99 6.58 -12.94
C TYR A 136 6.41 8.03 -13.22
N ASP A 137 6.36 8.93 -12.24
CA ASP A 137 6.74 10.33 -12.42
C ASP A 137 8.19 10.49 -12.91
N MET A 138 9.11 9.72 -12.34
CA MET A 138 10.51 9.80 -12.69
C MET A 138 10.81 9.27 -14.10
N CYS A 139 10.02 8.30 -14.59
CA CYS A 139 10.28 7.61 -15.86
C CYS A 139 9.32 8.01 -16.99
N LYS A 140 8.24 8.77 -16.75
CA LYS A 140 7.22 9.13 -17.76
C LYS A 140 7.74 9.86 -19.00
N SER A 141 8.94 10.44 -18.95
CA SER A 141 9.60 11.05 -20.13
C SER A 141 10.13 9.99 -21.09
N TYR A 142 10.40 8.78 -20.63
CA TYR A 142 10.85 7.64 -21.43
C TYR A 142 9.67 6.75 -21.85
N ASP A 143 8.76 6.47 -20.88
CA ASP A 143 7.62 5.57 -21.07
C ASP A 143 6.38 6.11 -20.36
N ARG A 144 5.39 6.57 -21.16
CA ARG A 144 4.08 7.01 -20.62
C ARG A 144 3.08 5.87 -20.51
N GLY A 145 3.39 4.71 -21.08
CA GLY A 145 2.54 3.52 -21.10
C GLY A 145 2.66 2.64 -19.86
N MET A 146 3.45 3.04 -18.86
CA MET A 146 3.60 2.27 -17.62
C MET A 146 2.26 2.02 -16.94
N ILE A 147 2.07 0.79 -16.44
CA ILE A 147 0.83 0.36 -15.78
C ILE A 147 1.14 0.01 -14.33
N ILE A 148 0.50 0.74 -13.41
CA ILE A 148 0.49 0.41 -11.99
C ILE A 148 -0.67 -0.56 -11.76
N HIS A 149 -0.39 -1.72 -11.19
CA HIS A 149 -1.41 -2.75 -11.00
C HIS A 149 -1.10 -3.64 -9.80
N ASP A 150 -2.06 -4.50 -9.48
CA ASP A 150 -1.96 -5.55 -8.46
C ASP A 150 -1.59 -5.04 -7.06
N ILE A 151 -2.04 -3.81 -6.72
CA ILE A 151 -1.84 -3.26 -5.38
C ILE A 151 -2.81 -3.93 -4.42
N ARG A 152 -2.27 -4.62 -3.39
CA ARG A 152 -3.06 -5.37 -2.43
C ARG A 152 -2.36 -5.56 -1.08
N LEU A 153 -3.16 -5.86 -0.06
CA LEU A 153 -2.66 -6.32 1.22
C LEU A 153 -2.25 -7.80 1.11
N LEU A 154 -1.04 -8.14 1.51
CA LEU A 154 -0.50 -9.50 1.47
C LEU A 154 -0.58 -10.17 2.83
N GLU A 155 -0.24 -9.45 3.89
CA GLU A 155 -0.29 -9.95 5.25
C GLU A 155 -0.67 -8.83 6.21
N LYS A 156 -1.40 -9.18 7.25
CA LYS A 156 -1.52 -8.34 8.45
C LYS A 156 -1.53 -9.20 9.69
N ARG A 157 -0.96 -8.67 10.79
CA ARG A 157 -0.94 -9.32 12.10
C ARG A 157 -1.37 -8.35 13.20
N GLY A 158 -1.93 -8.93 14.24
CA GLY A 158 -2.36 -8.23 15.45
C GLY A 158 -3.84 -7.86 15.45
N GLY A 159 -4.33 -7.46 16.63
CA GLY A 159 -5.73 -7.13 16.88
C GLY A 159 -6.68 -8.32 16.92
N LYS A 160 -7.98 -8.00 17.03
CA LYS A 160 -9.03 -9.03 17.18
C LYS A 160 -9.17 -9.96 15.98
N SER A 161 -8.88 -9.48 14.77
CA SER A 161 -9.01 -10.26 13.53
C SER A 161 -7.82 -11.17 13.25
N GLY A 162 -6.79 -11.17 14.12
CA GLY A 162 -5.65 -12.08 14.01
C GLY A 162 -4.83 -11.94 12.73
N LEU A 163 -4.38 -13.07 12.18
CA LEU A 163 -3.59 -13.14 10.95
C LEU A 163 -4.49 -13.14 9.72
N TYR A 164 -4.12 -12.34 8.72
CA TYR A 164 -4.59 -12.44 7.33
C TYR A 164 -3.38 -12.66 6.43
N GLN A 165 -3.50 -13.54 5.45
CA GLN A 165 -2.49 -13.78 4.42
C GLN A 165 -3.16 -13.97 3.05
N ASP A 166 -2.62 -13.31 2.04
CA ASP A 166 -2.93 -13.55 0.63
C ASP A 166 -1.78 -14.35 0.01
N ALA A 167 -2.04 -15.62 -0.30
CA ALA A 167 -1.06 -16.52 -0.90
C ALA A 167 -1.00 -16.39 -2.45
N SER A 168 -1.82 -15.53 -3.06
CA SER A 168 -1.93 -15.43 -4.52
C SER A 168 -0.91 -14.48 -5.16
N PHE A 169 -0.22 -13.65 -4.37
CA PHE A 169 0.77 -12.71 -4.88
C PHE A 169 2.14 -13.38 -4.98
N SER A 170 2.70 -13.45 -6.20
CA SER A 170 4.08 -13.88 -6.41
C SER A 170 5.05 -12.71 -6.23
N THR A 171 6.16 -12.95 -5.56
CA THR A 171 7.27 -12.00 -5.42
C THR A 171 8.41 -12.29 -6.40
N THR A 172 8.23 -13.35 -7.18
CA THR A 172 9.14 -13.82 -8.24
C THR A 172 8.45 -13.78 -9.57
#